data_c3d8737d56fb208cc4f6ec619a5ba296
#
_entry.id   c3d8737d56fb208cc4f6ec619a5ba296
#
_cell.length_a   1.000
_cell.length_b   1.000
_cell.length_c   1.000
_cell.angle_alpha   90.00
_cell.angle_beta   90.00
_cell.angle_gamma   90.00
#
_symmetry.space_group_name_H-M   'P 1'
#
loop_
_entity.id
_entity.type
_entity.pdbx_description
1 polymer ?
#
loop_
_entity_poly.entity_id
_entity_poly.type
_entity_poly.pdbx_seq_one_letter_code
_entity_poly.pdbx_strand_id
1 'polypeptide(L)'
;NETKGTEMKEETELASNETNTTNTIETLARETKISPNAKIIKKEYYKKCDHLKRDIEDVQKQLINKSEEDVERLYSDWKIEGYSPNEIVIYKEYDGICGDHYIVKEHNGVIGIYKLDSVGNEIFVEDTELQIQYLPEIDIVKLKEGITALGQAELNSVLEDFE
;
A
#
# COMPACT_ATOMS: atom_id res chain seq x y z
N ASN A 1 -25.99 80.36 5.83
CA ASN A 1 -26.92 79.61 6.67
C ASN A 1 -27.06 78.23 6.12
N GLU A 2 -26.36 77.35 6.74
CA GLU A 2 -26.70 76.33 7.69
C GLU A 2 -27.07 74.99 7.02
N THR A 3 -26.17 74.11 7.10
CA THR A 3 -25.86 73.02 8.01
C THR A 3 -26.96 72.03 8.29
N LYS A 4 -26.63 70.83 8.05
CA LYS A 4 -26.85 69.57 8.79
C LYS A 4 -27.05 68.46 7.79
N GLY A 5 -26.39 67.38 7.83
CA GLY A 5 -25.80 66.59 8.89
C GLY A 5 -26.14 65.17 8.53
N THR A 6 -25.14 64.45 8.17
CA THR A 6 -25.30 63.06 7.76
C THR A 6 -24.60 62.19 8.75
N GLU A 7 -25.35 61.51 9.53
CA GLU A 7 -24.91 60.32 10.28
C GLU A 7 -26.04 59.31 10.23
N MET A 8 -25.71 58.15 9.75
CA MET A 8 -26.23 56.80 10.06
C MET A 8 -26.27 55.94 8.80
N LYS A 9 -25.21 55.23 8.56
CA LYS A 9 -25.18 53.97 7.77
C LYS A 9 -23.86 53.27 8.00
N GLU A 10 -23.66 52.70 9.16
CA GLU A 10 -22.47 51.90 9.38
C GLU A 10 -22.65 50.78 10.42
N GLU A 11 -23.84 50.15 10.46
CA GLU A 11 -24.07 49.08 11.43
C GLU A 11 -24.73 47.82 10.90
N THR A 12 -24.78 47.62 9.57
CA THR A 12 -25.48 46.44 9.01
C THR A 12 -24.58 45.46 8.23
N GLU A 13 -23.29 45.73 8.09
CA GLU A 13 -22.38 44.86 7.33
C GLU A 13 -21.56 43.86 8.14
N LEU A 14 -21.48 43.96 9.46
CA LEU A 14 -20.69 43.07 10.31
C LEU A 14 -21.37 41.73 10.63
N ALA A 15 -22.70 41.65 10.57
CA ALA A 15 -23.45 40.43 10.94
C ALA A 15 -23.48 39.36 9.82
N SER A 16 -23.30 39.76 8.54
CA SER A 16 -23.33 38.82 7.42
C SER A 16 -22.03 38.08 7.16
N ASN A 17 -20.88 38.61 7.62
CA ASN A 17 -19.58 38.01 7.42
C ASN A 17 -19.26 36.86 8.38
N GLU A 18 -19.72 36.93 9.62
CA GLU A 18 -19.45 35.87 10.61
C GLU A 18 -20.20 34.59 10.30
N THR A 19 -21.43 34.68 9.81
CA THR A 19 -22.24 33.50 9.46
C THR A 19 -21.71 32.77 8.23
N ASN A 20 -21.21 33.49 7.23
CA ASN A 20 -20.63 32.90 6.05
C ASN A 20 -19.27 32.22 6.33
N THR A 21 -18.44 32.78 7.21
CA THR A 21 -17.15 32.23 7.57
C THR A 21 -17.31 30.93 8.36
N THR A 22 -18.26 30.89 9.30
CA THR A 22 -18.54 29.68 10.10
C THR A 22 -19.08 28.55 9.25
N ASN A 23 -20.01 28.84 8.33
CA ASN A 23 -20.55 27.84 7.40
C ASN A 23 -19.47 27.28 6.44
N THR A 24 -18.55 28.12 5.98
CA THR A 24 -17.45 27.70 5.10
C THR A 24 -16.47 26.79 5.87
N ILE A 25 -16.13 27.10 7.11
CA ILE A 25 -15.25 26.27 7.95
C ILE A 25 -15.89 24.92 8.25
N GLU A 26 -17.18 24.88 8.61
CA GLU A 26 -17.90 23.64 8.87
C GLU A 26 -18.01 22.77 7.61
N THR A 27 -18.22 23.36 6.44
CA THR A 27 -18.29 22.63 5.16
C THR A 27 -16.91 22.05 4.81
N LEU A 28 -15.82 22.82 4.93
CA LEU A 28 -14.45 22.35 4.72
C LEU A 28 -14.09 21.23 5.70
N ALA A 29 -14.46 21.37 6.99
CA ALA A 29 -14.22 20.34 8.00
C ALA A 29 -14.97 19.02 7.69
N ARG A 30 -16.16 19.07 7.08
CA ARG A 30 -16.91 17.89 6.62
C ARG A 30 -16.29 17.25 5.40
N GLU A 31 -15.78 18.07 4.46
CA GLU A 31 -15.15 17.59 3.23
C GLU A 31 -13.79 16.91 3.48
N THR A 32 -13.15 17.14 4.62
CA THR A 32 -11.85 16.53 4.99
C THR A 32 -11.97 15.23 5.77
N LYS A 33 -13.18 14.85 6.20
CA LYS A 33 -13.40 13.61 6.96
C LYS A 33 -13.48 12.38 6.06
N ILE A 34 -12.92 11.29 6.56
CA ILE A 34 -12.85 10.02 5.83
C ILE A 34 -14.24 9.44 5.61
N SER A 35 -14.54 9.16 4.34
CA SER A 35 -15.78 8.54 3.89
C SER A 35 -15.86 7.07 4.34
N PRO A 36 -17.09 6.53 4.58
CA PRO A 36 -17.30 5.11 4.83
C PRO A 36 -16.80 4.19 3.70
N ASN A 37 -16.73 4.69 2.48
CA ASN A 37 -16.29 3.94 1.29
C ASN A 37 -14.84 4.26 0.89
N ALA A 38 -14.10 4.95 1.74
CA ALA A 38 -12.72 5.31 1.45
C ALA A 38 -11.84 4.08 1.29
N LYS A 39 -10.86 4.19 0.41
CA LYS A 39 -9.81 3.20 0.21
C LYS A 39 -8.50 3.69 0.81
N ILE A 40 -7.73 2.76 1.34
CA ILE A 40 -6.36 3.00 1.72
C ILE A 40 -5.43 2.25 0.77
N ILE A 41 -4.49 2.98 0.19
CA ILE A 41 -3.46 2.43 -0.68
C ILE A 41 -2.17 2.36 0.11
N LYS A 42 -1.70 1.15 0.36
CA LYS A 42 -0.43 0.88 1.02
C LYS A 42 0.65 0.67 -0.03
N LYS A 43 1.69 1.46 0.02
CA LYS A 43 2.88 1.31 -0.81
C LYS A 43 4.05 0.87 0.07
N GLU A 44 4.59 -0.30 -0.21
CA GLU A 44 5.72 -0.89 0.51
C GLU A 44 6.91 -1.04 -0.44
N TYR A 45 7.96 -0.30 -0.18
CA TYR A 45 9.19 -0.33 -0.98
C TYR A 45 10.29 -1.14 -0.27
N TYR A 46 10.85 -2.11 -0.97
CA TYR A 46 11.88 -2.99 -0.48
C TYR A 46 13.23 -2.67 -1.15
N LYS A 47 14.14 -2.07 -0.39
CA LYS A 47 15.38 -1.50 -0.91
C LYS A 47 16.33 -2.52 -1.55
N LYS A 48 16.42 -3.73 -0.99
CA LYS A 48 17.37 -4.74 -1.46
C LYS A 48 16.99 -5.41 -2.77
N CYS A 49 15.71 -5.44 -3.12
CA CYS A 49 15.23 -5.99 -4.39
C CYS A 49 14.61 -4.94 -5.31
N ASP A 50 14.57 -3.67 -4.88
CA ASP A 50 13.99 -2.55 -5.63
C ASP A 50 12.54 -2.80 -6.08
N HIS A 51 11.76 -3.48 -5.23
CA HIS A 51 10.36 -3.76 -5.49
C HIS A 51 9.44 -2.85 -4.69
N LEU A 52 8.44 -2.30 -5.38
CA LEU A 52 7.33 -1.57 -4.79
C LEU A 52 6.07 -2.44 -4.84
N LYS A 53 5.60 -2.86 -3.67
CA LYS A 53 4.30 -3.52 -3.53
C LYS A 53 3.22 -2.48 -3.30
N ARG A 54 2.08 -2.69 -3.91
CA ARG A 54 0.91 -1.83 -3.76
C ARG A 54 -0.30 -2.67 -3.42
N ASP A 55 -0.93 -2.36 -2.30
CA ASP A 55 -2.14 -3.00 -1.86
C ASP A 55 -3.25 -1.98 -1.66
N ILE A 56 -4.49 -2.35 -1.98
CA ILE A 56 -5.67 -1.48 -1.88
C ILE A 56 -6.68 -2.18 -0.99
N GLU A 57 -6.98 -1.56 0.14
CA GLU A 57 -7.91 -2.08 1.14
C GLU A 57 -9.04 -1.07 1.40
N ASP A 58 -10.13 -1.55 1.97
CA ASP A 58 -11.11 -0.68 2.58
C ASP A 58 -10.52 -0.01 3.83
N VAL A 59 -10.87 1.25 4.06
CA VAL A 59 -10.46 1.95 5.26
C VAL A 59 -11.00 1.24 6.51
N GLN A 60 -10.18 1.16 7.55
CA GLN A 60 -10.61 0.58 8.82
C GLN A 60 -11.78 1.35 9.41
N LYS A 61 -12.77 0.66 9.95
CA LYS A 61 -14.02 1.25 10.49
C LYS A 61 -13.76 2.37 11.50
N GLN A 62 -12.71 2.24 12.30
CA GLN A 62 -12.32 3.23 13.31
C GLN A 62 -11.85 4.57 12.70
N LEU A 63 -11.49 4.60 11.41
CA LEU A 63 -11.08 5.82 10.70
C LEU A 63 -12.24 6.54 10.00
N ILE A 64 -13.40 5.91 9.86
CA ILE A 64 -14.57 6.54 9.24
C ILE A 64 -14.97 7.78 10.06
N ASN A 65 -15.23 8.89 9.37
CA ASN A 65 -15.51 10.19 9.98
C ASN A 65 -14.34 10.80 10.79
N LYS A 66 -13.16 10.25 10.66
CA LYS A 66 -11.94 10.77 11.29
C LYS A 66 -11.18 11.69 10.33
N SER A 67 -10.13 12.33 10.84
CA SER A 67 -9.27 13.27 10.12
C SER A 67 -7.95 12.63 9.67
N GLU A 68 -7.16 13.39 8.88
CA GLU A 68 -5.80 13.00 8.51
C GLU A 68 -4.91 12.74 9.73
N GLU A 69 -5.04 13.55 10.78
CA GLU A 69 -4.27 13.35 12.04
C GLU A 69 -4.56 12.01 12.71
N ASP A 70 -5.79 11.51 12.59
CA ASP A 70 -6.14 10.17 13.09
C ASP A 70 -5.46 9.06 12.27
N VAL A 71 -5.30 9.27 10.96
CA VAL A 71 -4.52 8.36 10.09
C VAL A 71 -3.05 8.37 10.48
N GLU A 72 -2.45 9.55 10.70
CA GLU A 72 -1.07 9.69 11.15
C GLU A 72 -0.81 8.96 12.47
N ARG A 73 -1.75 9.01 13.39
CA ARG A 73 -1.65 8.28 14.67
C ARG A 73 -1.75 6.77 14.51
N LEU A 74 -2.68 6.29 13.67
CA LEU A 74 -2.87 4.85 13.45
C LEU A 74 -1.71 4.24 12.66
N TYR A 75 -1.20 4.97 11.69
CA TYR A 75 -0.10 4.54 10.81
C TYR A 75 1.17 5.34 11.08
N SER A 76 1.58 5.43 12.37
CA SER A 76 2.72 6.25 12.80
C SER A 76 4.06 5.89 12.15
N ASP A 77 4.23 4.62 11.72
CA ASP A 77 5.43 4.12 11.03
C ASP A 77 5.39 4.33 9.52
N TRP A 78 4.32 4.92 9.01
CA TRP A 78 4.10 5.15 7.59
C TRP A 78 4.17 6.65 7.27
N LYS A 79 4.59 6.95 6.05
CA LYS A 79 4.49 8.31 5.50
C LYS A 79 3.16 8.45 4.77
N ILE A 80 2.39 9.49 5.06
CA ILE A 80 1.21 9.84 4.26
C ILE A 80 1.68 10.56 3.00
N GLU A 81 1.47 9.96 1.84
CA GLU A 81 1.79 10.55 0.53
C GLU A 81 0.61 11.26 -0.10
N GLY A 82 -0.60 10.87 0.25
CA GLY A 82 -1.83 11.46 -0.25
C GLY A 82 -2.99 11.27 0.72
N TYR A 83 -3.82 12.30 0.81
CA TYR A 83 -5.00 12.29 1.65
C TYR A 83 -6.17 12.98 0.95
N SER A 84 -7.29 12.28 0.89
CA SER A 84 -8.60 12.81 0.54
C SER A 84 -9.67 12.06 1.33
N PRO A 85 -10.91 12.55 1.41
CA PRO A 85 -11.99 11.83 2.07
C PRO A 85 -12.25 10.42 1.54
N ASN A 86 -11.92 10.15 0.29
CA ASN A 86 -12.20 8.89 -0.39
C ASN A 86 -10.97 7.99 -0.61
N GLU A 87 -9.77 8.55 -0.49
CA GLU A 87 -8.54 7.82 -0.75
C GLU A 87 -7.40 8.33 0.12
N ILE A 88 -6.72 7.40 0.76
CA ILE A 88 -5.55 7.65 1.59
C ILE A 88 -4.40 6.83 1.01
N VAL A 89 -3.25 7.47 0.78
CA VAL A 89 -2.05 6.80 0.28
C VAL A 89 -0.97 6.87 1.35
N ILE A 90 -0.53 5.71 1.80
CA ILE A 90 0.56 5.58 2.78
C ILE A 90 1.72 4.80 2.18
N TYR A 91 2.93 5.17 2.60
CA TYR A 91 4.19 4.65 2.09
C TYR A 91 5.11 4.24 3.23
N LYS A 92 5.76 3.10 3.06
CA LYS A 92 6.78 2.60 3.99
C LYS A 92 7.93 1.97 3.24
N GLU A 93 9.16 2.20 3.73
CA GLU A 93 10.36 1.56 3.22
C GLU A 93 10.83 0.44 4.16
N TYR A 94 11.31 -0.63 3.55
CA TYR A 94 11.92 -1.76 4.24
C TYR A 94 13.36 -1.95 3.73
N ASP A 95 14.28 -2.23 4.62
CA ASP A 95 15.69 -2.45 4.27
C ASP A 95 15.97 -3.82 3.65
N GLY A 96 14.97 -4.70 3.61
CA GLY A 96 15.09 -6.08 3.18
C GLY A 96 14.63 -6.36 1.76
N ILE A 97 14.43 -7.66 1.50
CA ILE A 97 13.84 -8.23 0.29
C ILE A 97 12.36 -8.47 0.55
N CYS A 98 11.51 -8.23 -0.46
CA CYS A 98 10.08 -8.51 -0.36
C CYS A 98 9.79 -10.02 -0.28
N GLY A 99 8.60 -10.38 0.23
CA GLY A 99 8.22 -11.78 0.43
C GLY A 99 7.78 -12.55 -0.82
N ASP A 100 8.01 -12.01 -2.03
CA ASP A 100 7.52 -12.60 -3.28
C ASP A 100 8.61 -13.33 -4.09
N HIS A 101 9.82 -13.46 -3.53
CA HIS A 101 10.93 -14.16 -4.18
C HIS A 101 10.88 -15.65 -3.88
N TYR A 102 10.76 -16.45 -4.93
CA TYR A 102 10.80 -17.91 -4.90
C TYR A 102 12.02 -18.45 -5.64
N ILE A 103 12.45 -19.63 -5.24
CA ILE A 103 13.44 -20.43 -5.94
C ILE A 103 12.87 -21.84 -6.11
N VAL A 104 12.88 -22.32 -7.36
CA VAL A 104 12.52 -23.69 -7.71
C VAL A 104 13.80 -24.44 -7.96
N LYS A 105 14.09 -25.48 -7.19
CA LYS A 105 15.31 -26.27 -7.32
C LYS A 105 15.14 -27.71 -6.88
N GLU A 106 16.09 -28.55 -7.28
CA GLU A 106 16.14 -29.93 -6.83
C GLU A 106 16.22 -30.05 -5.31
N HIS A 107 15.39 -30.93 -4.74
CA HIS A 107 15.41 -31.29 -3.35
C HIS A 107 15.07 -32.77 -3.20
N ASN A 108 16.05 -33.57 -2.76
CA ASN A 108 15.88 -35.01 -2.52
C ASN A 108 15.27 -35.80 -3.70
N GLY A 109 15.64 -35.46 -4.94
CA GLY A 109 15.19 -36.14 -6.16
C GLY A 109 13.88 -35.64 -6.73
N VAL A 110 13.25 -34.63 -6.13
CA VAL A 110 12.05 -33.97 -6.65
C VAL A 110 12.30 -32.47 -6.84
N ILE A 111 11.36 -31.79 -7.47
CA ILE A 111 11.38 -30.33 -7.54
C ILE A 111 10.86 -29.78 -6.22
N GLY A 112 11.69 -29.01 -5.53
CA GLY A 112 11.34 -28.30 -4.29
C GLY A 112 11.11 -26.81 -4.53
N ILE A 113 10.28 -26.21 -3.68
CA ILE A 113 9.98 -24.78 -3.65
C ILE A 113 10.59 -24.16 -2.43
N TYR A 114 11.33 -23.07 -2.64
CA TYR A 114 11.96 -22.26 -1.59
C TYR A 114 11.47 -20.82 -1.70
N LYS A 115 11.49 -20.11 -0.58
CA LYS A 115 11.28 -18.67 -0.49
C LYS A 115 12.54 -18.00 0.01
N LEU A 116 12.75 -16.74 -0.37
CA LEU A 116 13.76 -15.90 0.28
C LEU A 116 13.16 -15.19 1.48
N ASP A 117 13.88 -15.20 2.60
CA ASP A 117 13.53 -14.34 3.73
C ASP A 117 13.97 -12.89 3.48
N SER A 118 13.72 -11.99 4.44
CA SER A 118 14.01 -10.56 4.30
C SER A 118 15.49 -10.21 4.11
N VAL A 119 16.40 -11.11 4.47
CA VAL A 119 17.85 -10.94 4.31
C VAL A 119 18.45 -11.75 3.16
N GLY A 120 17.62 -12.51 2.45
CA GLY A 120 18.01 -13.27 1.26
C GLY A 120 18.39 -14.73 1.51
N ASN A 121 18.10 -15.28 2.69
CA ASN A 121 18.30 -16.70 2.94
C ASN A 121 17.18 -17.53 2.31
N GLU A 122 17.54 -18.70 1.79
CA GLU A 122 16.56 -19.64 1.24
C GLU A 122 15.87 -20.40 2.37
N ILE A 123 14.54 -20.35 2.37
CA ILE A 123 13.68 -21.07 3.30
C ILE A 123 12.89 -22.11 2.52
N PHE A 124 13.05 -23.37 2.86
CA PHE A 124 12.28 -24.47 2.27
C PHE A 124 10.78 -24.29 2.55
N VAL A 125 9.96 -24.43 1.53
CA VAL A 125 8.51 -24.32 1.63
C VAL A 125 7.86 -25.69 1.54
N GLU A 126 8.02 -26.36 0.39
CA GLU A 126 7.42 -27.68 0.12
C GLU A 126 8.10 -28.39 -1.05
N ASP A 127 7.91 -29.69 -1.11
CA ASP A 127 8.26 -30.50 -2.28
C ASP A 127 7.04 -30.64 -3.19
N THR A 128 7.30 -30.67 -4.49
CA THR A 128 6.32 -31.09 -5.50
C THR A 128 6.38 -32.61 -5.69
N GLU A 129 5.43 -33.17 -6.45
CA GLU A 129 5.46 -34.58 -6.84
C GLU A 129 6.34 -34.84 -8.09
N LEU A 130 6.92 -33.77 -8.68
CA LEU A 130 7.70 -33.86 -9.92
C LEU A 130 9.08 -34.42 -9.66
N GLN A 131 9.34 -35.63 -10.14
CA GLN A 131 10.62 -36.30 -9.99
C GLN A 131 11.61 -35.87 -11.08
N ILE A 132 12.80 -35.42 -10.69
CA ILE A 132 13.79 -34.87 -11.62
C ILE A 132 14.40 -35.93 -12.52
N GLN A 133 14.42 -37.22 -12.10
CA GLN A 133 15.04 -38.32 -12.87
C GLN A 133 14.41 -38.52 -14.25
N TYR A 134 13.20 -38.07 -14.47
CA TYR A 134 12.48 -38.18 -15.74
C TYR A 134 12.61 -36.96 -16.65
N LEU A 135 13.30 -35.91 -16.19
CA LEU A 135 13.49 -34.68 -16.93
C LEU A 135 14.72 -34.76 -17.86
N PRO A 136 14.76 -33.97 -18.94
CA PRO A 136 15.95 -33.77 -19.73
C PRO A 136 17.13 -33.26 -18.87
N GLU A 137 18.35 -33.66 -19.24
CA GLU A 137 19.57 -33.28 -18.46
C GLU A 137 19.73 -31.76 -18.34
N ILE A 138 19.37 -31.01 -19.38
CA ILE A 138 19.45 -29.53 -19.34
C ILE A 138 18.55 -28.93 -18.26
N ASP A 139 17.39 -29.53 -18.04
CA ASP A 139 16.44 -29.06 -17.01
C ASP A 139 16.90 -29.48 -15.61
N ILE A 140 17.49 -30.65 -15.48
CA ILE A 140 18.11 -31.09 -14.23
C ILE A 140 19.22 -30.11 -13.80
N VAL A 141 20.06 -29.67 -14.75
CA VAL A 141 21.11 -28.68 -14.47
C VAL A 141 20.52 -27.36 -13.99
N LYS A 142 19.49 -26.85 -14.68
CA LYS A 142 18.81 -25.60 -14.24
C LYS A 142 18.22 -25.73 -12.84
N LEU A 143 17.59 -26.86 -12.53
CA LEU A 143 17.01 -27.10 -11.21
C LEU A 143 18.07 -27.26 -10.12
N LYS A 144 19.24 -27.78 -10.41
CA LYS A 144 20.36 -27.84 -9.47
C LYS A 144 20.95 -26.45 -9.19
N GLU A 145 20.96 -25.57 -10.16
CA GLU A 145 21.38 -24.19 -10.01
C GLU A 145 20.32 -23.33 -9.31
N GLY A 146 19.04 -23.68 -9.47
CA GLY A 146 17.89 -22.95 -8.98
C GLY A 146 17.32 -21.98 -10.00
N ILE A 147 16.00 -21.98 -10.13
CA ILE A 147 15.24 -21.10 -11.02
C ILE A 147 14.50 -20.10 -10.15
N THR A 148 14.76 -18.80 -10.34
CA THR A 148 14.09 -17.75 -9.60
C THR A 148 12.73 -17.43 -10.20
N ALA A 149 11.77 -17.13 -9.34
CA ALA A 149 10.44 -16.68 -9.72
C ALA A 149 9.97 -15.56 -8.79
N LEU A 150 9.35 -14.53 -9.35
CA LEU A 150 8.81 -13.41 -8.60
C LEU A 150 7.28 -13.49 -8.58
N GLY A 151 6.74 -13.73 -7.38
CA GLY A 151 5.30 -13.88 -7.17
C GLY A 151 4.76 -15.27 -7.54
N GLN A 152 3.52 -15.51 -7.14
CA GLN A 152 2.86 -16.80 -7.32
C GLN A 152 2.63 -17.17 -8.79
N ALA A 153 2.33 -16.17 -9.64
CA ALA A 153 2.08 -16.40 -11.05
C ALA A 153 3.34 -16.90 -11.78
N GLU A 154 4.49 -16.30 -11.53
CA GLU A 154 5.76 -16.76 -12.11
C GLU A 154 6.16 -18.13 -11.54
N LEU A 155 5.97 -18.36 -10.24
CA LEU A 155 6.21 -19.67 -9.64
C LEU A 155 5.40 -20.76 -10.33
N ASN A 156 4.10 -20.53 -10.53
CA ASN A 156 3.23 -21.49 -11.24
C ASN A 156 3.71 -21.72 -12.66
N SER A 157 4.08 -20.66 -13.38
CA SER A 157 4.59 -20.76 -14.75
C SER A 157 5.88 -21.59 -14.83
N VAL A 158 6.79 -21.40 -13.88
CA VAL A 158 8.04 -22.22 -13.82
C VAL A 158 7.73 -23.68 -13.56
N LEU A 159 6.77 -23.99 -12.68
CA LEU A 159 6.38 -25.37 -12.38
C LEU A 159 5.67 -26.05 -13.58
N GLU A 160 4.81 -25.32 -14.30
CA GLU A 160 4.12 -25.80 -15.50
C GLU A 160 5.09 -26.23 -16.61
N ASP A 161 6.27 -25.62 -16.68
CA ASP A 161 7.31 -25.99 -17.66
C ASP A 161 7.88 -27.41 -17.42
N PHE A 162 7.62 -28.01 -16.26
CA PHE A 162 8.10 -29.35 -15.88
C PHE A 162 6.99 -30.40 -15.77
N GLU A 163 5.73 -30.05 -16.00
CA GLU A 163 4.59 -30.96 -16.04
C GLU A 163 4.42 -31.57 -17.46
#